data_7b210d86fbefc2c318af3c30e7e99a5d
#
_entry.id   7b210d86fbefc2c318af3c30e7e99a5d
#
_cell.length_a   1.000
_cell.length_b   1.000
_cell.length_c   1.000
_cell.angle_alpha   90.00
_cell.angle_beta   90.00
_cell.angle_gamma   90.00
#
_symmetry.space_group_name_H-M   'P 1'
#
loop_
_entity.id
_entity.type
_entity.pdbx_description
1 polymer ?
#
loop_
_entity_poly.entity_id
_entity_poly.type
_entity_poly.pdbx_seq_one_letter_code
_entity_poly.pdbx_strand_id
1 'polypeptide(L)'
;MIAVKDGNKTRYFSNQADADNYNDYLQNGLKVIRTDSRTYHFNNGDRLMDVSMQGEQKKRYVLHSGHRTITSEKLQRKHIKAISK
;
A
#
# COMPACT_ATOMS: atom_id res chain seq x y z
N MET A 1 -18.44 4.72 -12.05
CA MET A 1 -17.49 4.05 -11.16
C MET A 1 -17.28 2.60 -11.58
N ILE A 2 -16.08 2.08 -11.35
CA ILE A 2 -15.71 0.74 -11.76
C ILE A 2 -15.73 -0.17 -10.54
N ALA A 3 -16.49 -1.27 -10.61
CA ALA A 3 -16.63 -2.19 -9.49
C ALA A 3 -15.63 -3.34 -9.62
N VAL A 4 -14.99 -3.70 -8.53
CA VAL A 4 -14.10 -4.86 -8.44
C VAL A 4 -14.56 -5.71 -7.26
N LYS A 5 -14.83 -6.98 -7.52
CA LYS A 5 -15.23 -7.93 -6.48
C LYS A 5 -14.03 -8.44 -5.70
N ASP A 6 -14.16 -8.36 -4.37
CA ASP A 6 -13.16 -8.86 -3.43
C ASP A 6 -13.88 -9.79 -2.45
N GLY A 7 -13.97 -11.06 -2.79
CA GLY A 7 -14.75 -12.01 -2.02
C GLY A 7 -16.21 -11.61 -1.96
N ASN A 8 -16.75 -11.38 -0.76
CA ASN A 8 -18.13 -10.96 -0.57
C ASN A 8 -18.30 -9.44 -0.63
N LYS A 9 -17.22 -8.70 -0.84
CA LYS A 9 -17.26 -7.25 -0.88
C LYS A 9 -17.09 -6.76 -2.30
N THR A 10 -17.56 -5.54 -2.55
CA THR A 10 -17.34 -4.87 -3.83
C THR A 10 -16.66 -3.53 -3.54
N ARG A 11 -15.56 -3.28 -4.22
CA ARG A 11 -14.87 -2.00 -4.13
C ARG A 11 -15.10 -1.22 -5.41
N TYR A 12 -15.22 0.10 -5.27
CA TYR A 12 -15.48 1.00 -6.39
C TYR A 12 -14.31 1.92 -6.61
N PHE A 13 -13.93 2.08 -7.87
CA PHE A 13 -12.82 2.94 -8.28
C PHE A 13 -13.29 3.96 -9.29
N SER A 14 -12.71 5.15 -9.22
CA SER A 14 -13.08 6.24 -10.13
C SER A 14 -12.41 6.12 -11.49
N ASN A 15 -11.35 5.34 -11.62
CA ASN A 15 -10.65 5.17 -12.89
C ASN A 15 -10.21 3.72 -13.09
N GLN A 16 -9.94 3.38 -14.34
CA GLN A 16 -9.60 2.02 -14.72
C GLN A 16 -8.23 1.59 -14.17
N ALA A 17 -7.29 2.50 -14.11
CA ALA A 17 -5.93 2.18 -13.64
C ALA A 17 -5.97 1.66 -12.19
N ASP A 18 -6.72 2.34 -11.31
CA ASP A 18 -6.84 1.92 -9.91
C ASP A 18 -7.55 0.56 -9.80
N ALA A 19 -8.59 0.35 -10.60
CA ALA A 19 -9.31 -0.92 -10.63
C ALA A 19 -8.39 -2.06 -11.07
N ASP A 20 -7.60 -1.83 -12.12
CA ASP A 20 -6.65 -2.83 -12.63
C ASP A 20 -5.59 -3.16 -11.61
N ASN A 21 -5.08 -2.16 -10.91
CA ASN A 21 -4.09 -2.36 -9.87
C ASN A 21 -4.65 -3.19 -8.72
N TYR A 22 -5.88 -2.91 -8.33
CA TYR A 22 -6.53 -3.67 -7.26
C TYR A 22 -6.77 -5.13 -7.68
N ASN A 23 -7.16 -5.36 -8.94
CA ASN A 23 -7.30 -6.71 -9.48
C ASN A 23 -5.96 -7.45 -9.46
N ASP A 24 -4.86 -6.77 -9.80
CA ASP A 24 -3.53 -7.36 -9.73
C ASP A 24 -3.18 -7.73 -8.29
N TYR A 25 -3.53 -6.88 -7.34
CA TYR A 25 -3.34 -7.18 -5.92
C TYR A 25 -4.09 -8.44 -5.50
N LEU A 26 -5.34 -8.59 -5.93
CA LEU A 26 -6.14 -9.76 -5.56
C LEU A 26 -5.60 -11.05 -6.17
N GLN A 27 -5.01 -10.97 -7.36
CA GLN A 27 -4.49 -12.14 -8.07
C GLN A 27 -3.05 -12.48 -7.71
N ASN A 28 -2.22 -11.48 -7.50
CA ASN A 28 -0.77 -11.65 -7.42
C ASN A 28 -0.16 -11.16 -6.11
N GLY A 29 -0.95 -10.54 -5.25
CA GLY A 29 -0.47 -10.05 -3.97
C GLY A 29 -0.01 -8.61 -4.00
N LEU A 30 0.48 -8.16 -2.85
CA LEU A 30 0.86 -6.77 -2.60
C LEU A 30 2.12 -6.39 -3.35
N LYS A 31 2.06 -5.30 -4.12
CA LYS A 31 3.20 -4.81 -4.91
C LYS A 31 3.27 -3.29 -4.86
N VAL A 32 4.47 -2.74 -4.89
CA VAL A 32 4.69 -1.32 -5.08
C VAL A 32 4.46 -0.98 -6.55
N ILE A 33 3.62 0.02 -6.83
CA ILE A 33 3.36 0.48 -8.19
C ILE A 33 4.03 1.81 -8.49
N ARG A 34 4.40 2.56 -7.46
CA ARG A 34 5.04 3.87 -7.64
C ARG A 34 5.74 4.28 -6.35
N THR A 35 6.84 4.98 -6.48
CA THR A 35 7.55 5.58 -5.35
C THR A 35 7.67 7.08 -5.59
N ASP A 36 7.11 7.87 -4.68
CA ASP A 36 7.18 9.32 -4.69
C ASP A 36 7.95 9.79 -3.48
N SER A 37 9.06 10.49 -3.71
CA SER A 37 9.85 11.02 -2.61
C SER A 37 10.14 9.92 -1.58
N ARG A 38 9.43 9.91 -0.44
CA ARG A 38 9.64 8.93 0.63
C ARG A 38 8.40 8.04 0.82
N THR A 39 7.51 8.03 -0.16
CA THR A 39 6.23 7.31 -0.07
C THR A 39 6.17 6.21 -1.11
N TYR A 40 5.85 5.01 -0.65
CA TYR A 40 5.63 3.86 -1.53
C TYR A 40 4.12 3.65 -1.70
N HIS A 41 3.68 3.62 -2.96
CA HIS A 41 2.28 3.39 -3.30
C HIS A 41 2.09 1.95 -3.74
N PHE A 42 1.08 1.28 -3.18
CA PHE A 42 0.82 -0.13 -3.44
C PHE A 42 -0.38 -0.32 -4.36
N ASN A 43 -0.42 -1.49 -4.99
CA ASN A 43 -1.49 -1.81 -5.93
C ASN A 43 -2.87 -1.91 -5.27
N ASN A 44 -2.95 -2.07 -3.95
CA ASN A 44 -4.23 -2.09 -3.24
C ASN A 44 -4.66 -0.70 -2.73
N GLY A 45 -3.90 0.34 -3.05
CA GLY A 45 -4.20 1.71 -2.61
C GLY A 45 -3.54 2.13 -1.31
N ASP A 46 -2.88 1.22 -0.61
CA ASP A 46 -2.15 1.56 0.62
C ASP A 46 -0.90 2.39 0.29
N ARG A 47 -0.46 3.20 1.26
CA ARG A 47 0.76 4.00 1.13
C ARG A 47 1.61 3.80 2.37
N LEU A 48 2.89 3.54 2.16
CA LEU A 48 3.86 3.40 3.24
C LEU A 48 4.85 4.55 3.13
N MET A 49 4.88 5.40 4.16
CA MET A 49 5.76 6.57 4.19
C MET A 49 6.96 6.29 5.09
N ASP A 50 8.15 6.59 4.58
CA ASP A 50 9.37 6.58 5.39
C ASP A 50 9.43 7.90 6.14
N VAL A 51 9.25 7.84 7.46
CA VAL A 51 9.28 9.01 8.33
C VAL A 51 10.55 9.06 9.17
N SER A 52 11.55 8.24 8.80
CA SER A 52 12.83 8.22 9.49
C SER A 52 13.52 9.56 9.38
N MET A 53 14.18 9.97 10.46
CA MET A 53 15.00 11.17 10.46
C MET A 53 16.40 10.83 9.94
N GLN A 54 17.08 11.85 9.43
CA GLN A 54 18.43 11.68 8.95
C GLN A 54 19.33 11.20 10.09
N GLY A 55 20.10 10.15 9.83
CA GLY A 55 21.00 9.58 10.82
C GLY A 55 20.41 8.51 11.71
N GLU A 56 19.10 8.23 11.59
CA GLU A 56 18.51 7.12 12.33
C GLU A 56 19.06 5.79 11.83
N GLN A 57 19.42 4.92 12.78
CA GLN A 57 19.93 3.60 12.41
C GLN A 57 18.82 2.66 11.93
N LYS A 58 17.62 2.81 12.51
CA LYS A 58 16.47 1.98 12.18
C LYS A 58 15.42 2.78 11.42
N LYS A 59 14.96 2.25 10.31
CA LYS A 59 13.90 2.90 9.52
C LYS A 59 12.57 2.87 10.28
N ARG A 60 11.86 4.00 10.21
CA ARG A 60 10.50 4.11 10.73
C ARG A 60 9.54 4.43 9.61
N TYR A 61 8.39 3.78 9.64
CA TYR A 61 7.38 3.94 8.60
C TYR A 61 6.01 4.23 9.21
N VAL A 62 5.18 4.92 8.44
CA VAL A 62 3.76 5.10 8.72
C VAL A 62 2.98 4.54 7.54
N LEU A 63 2.06 3.63 7.82
CA LEU A 63 1.22 3.00 6.82
C LEU A 63 -0.16 3.65 6.81
N HIS A 64 -0.59 4.12 5.65
CA HIS A 64 -1.94 4.63 5.44
C HIS A 64 -2.73 3.60 4.63
N SER A 65 -3.78 3.05 5.24
CA SER A 65 -4.63 2.05 4.62
C SER A 65 -6.09 2.48 4.80
N GLY A 66 -6.69 2.99 3.72
CA GLY A 66 -8.01 3.60 3.80
C GLY A 66 -7.99 4.80 4.71
N HIS A 67 -8.82 4.79 5.74
CA HIS A 67 -8.87 5.86 6.75
C HIS A 67 -7.98 5.57 7.96
N ARG A 68 -7.27 4.46 7.95
CA ARG A 68 -6.44 4.04 9.08
C ARG A 68 -5.02 4.52 8.92
N THR A 69 -4.42 4.94 10.04
CA THR A 69 -2.99 5.26 10.11
C THR A 69 -2.37 4.24 11.06
N ILE A 70 -1.42 3.47 10.57
CA ILE A 70 -0.81 2.37 11.29
C ILE A 70 0.66 2.67 11.51
N THR A 71 1.08 2.72 12.78
CA THR A 71 2.47 2.95 13.15
C THR A 71 3.15 1.70 13.71
N SER A 72 2.38 0.66 13.99
CA SER A 72 2.90 -0.60 14.52
C SER A 72 3.77 -1.30 13.49
N GLU A 73 5.01 -1.56 13.83
CA GLU A 73 5.94 -2.28 12.96
C GLU A 73 5.40 -3.68 12.61
N LYS A 74 4.77 -4.33 13.57
CA LYS A 74 4.21 -5.65 13.36
C LYS A 74 3.13 -5.65 12.28
N LEU A 75 2.29 -4.62 12.25
CA LEU A 75 1.21 -4.52 11.28
C LEU A 75 1.69 -4.01 9.92
N GLN A 76 2.92 -3.51 9.83
CA GLN A 76 3.51 -3.03 8.58
C GLN A 76 4.37 -4.08 7.89
N ARG A 77 4.52 -5.27 8.45
CA ARG A 77 5.47 -6.28 7.95
C ARG A 77 5.32 -6.61 6.48
N LYS A 78 4.10 -6.83 6.03
CA LYS A 78 3.84 -7.17 4.62
C LYS A 78 4.34 -6.08 3.68
N HIS A 79 4.07 -4.83 4.05
CA HIS A 79 4.43 -3.66 3.24
C HIS A 79 5.94 -3.45 3.26
N ILE A 80 6.57 -3.56 4.43
CA ILE A 80 8.02 -3.42 4.55
C ILE A 80 8.72 -4.53 3.74
N LYS A 81 8.21 -5.74 3.81
CA LYS A 81 8.75 -6.86 3.04
C LYS A 81 8.62 -6.62 1.53
N ALA A 82 7.52 -6.04 1.10
CA ALA A 82 7.28 -5.75 -0.31
C ALA A 82 8.26 -4.71 -0.87
N ILE A 83 8.66 -3.72 -0.06
CA ILE A 83 9.62 -2.69 -0.50
C ILE A 83 11.07 -3.14 -0.40
N SER A 84 11.33 -4.26 0.27
CA SER A 84 12.70 -4.77 0.51
C SER A 84 13.20 -5.71 -0.58
N LYS A 85 12.41 -5.92 -1.59
CA LYS A 85 12.80 -6.81 -2.72
C LYS A 85 13.71 -6.12 -3.69
#